data_fdb67bdcd5b3256c71f71256d73bc676
#
_entry.id   fdb67bdcd5b3256c71f71256d73bc676
#
_cell.length_a   1.000
_cell.length_b   1.000
_cell.length_c   1.000
_cell.angle_alpha   90.00
_cell.angle_beta   90.00
_cell.angle_gamma   90.00
#
_symmetry.space_group_name_H-M   'P 1'
#
loop_
_entity.id
_entity.type
_entity.pdbx_description
1 polymer ?
#
loop_
_entity_poly.entity_id
_entity_poly.type
_entity_poly.pdbx_seq_one_letter_code
_entity_poly.pdbx_strand_id
1 'polypeptide(L)'
;LGLRLHMGKTDFAPQKEAFGDFASPETYFPRVTPESEGISSEKLTQMLRELAAARHTDMHHLLVLRNGHVICECNFAPYRSGIWHATYSMCKSITGMAAGFLISEGKLSLDENVYDIFEKRNGLLQKILRPNLTVEHLLTMKSGVQFNEMGVVSGNDWVDSFLNAPVKGTPGEAFEYNSMNTYLLSAIIQERTGMKMVDYLRP
;
A
#
# COMPACT_ATOMS: atom_id res chain seq x y z
N LEU A 1 1.01 26.55 -6.12
CA LEU A 1 -0.47 26.67 -6.10
C LEU A 1 -0.99 25.57 -5.19
N GLY A 2 -1.23 25.89 -3.91
CA GLY A 2 -1.83 24.94 -2.97
C GLY A 2 -3.33 24.82 -3.25
N LEU A 3 -3.79 23.66 -3.70
CA LEU A 3 -5.20 23.31 -3.66
C LEU A 3 -5.59 23.14 -2.18
N ARG A 4 -6.14 24.18 -1.58
CA ARG A 4 -6.93 24.02 -0.34
C ARG A 4 -8.27 23.40 -0.74
N LEU A 5 -8.37 22.07 -0.64
CA LEU A 5 -9.67 21.42 -0.60
C LEU A 5 -10.38 21.94 0.65
N HIS A 6 -11.39 22.77 0.45
CA HIS A 6 -12.37 23.11 1.48
C HIS A 6 -13.19 21.85 1.74
N MET A 7 -12.68 21.01 2.62
CA MET A 7 -13.47 19.94 3.22
C MET A 7 -14.44 20.64 4.17
N GLY A 8 -15.72 20.68 3.78
CA GLY A 8 -16.79 21.10 4.69
C GLY A 8 -16.69 20.31 5.99
N LYS A 9 -17.26 20.82 7.09
CA LYS A 9 -17.35 20.14 8.37
C LYS A 9 -18.04 18.78 8.20
N THR A 10 -17.28 17.78 7.84
CA THR A 10 -17.69 16.39 7.97
C THR A 10 -17.23 15.97 9.36
N ASP A 11 -18.18 15.65 10.24
CA ASP A 11 -17.89 14.90 11.45
C ASP A 11 -17.32 13.55 11.03
N PHE A 12 -16.00 13.47 10.96
CA PHE A 12 -15.27 12.21 10.83
C PHE A 12 -15.26 11.49 12.19
N ALA A 13 -16.44 11.24 12.75
CA ALA A 13 -16.53 10.21 13.75
C ALA A 13 -16.23 8.89 13.03
N PRO A 14 -15.19 8.13 13.45
CA PRO A 14 -14.97 6.82 12.87
C PRO A 14 -16.26 6.02 13.07
N GLN A 15 -16.77 5.47 11.97
CA GLN A 15 -17.91 4.56 12.05
C GLN A 15 -17.39 3.28 12.74
N LYS A 16 -17.41 3.26 14.08
CA LYS A 16 -17.00 2.11 14.87
C LYS A 16 -17.71 0.81 14.44
N GLU A 17 -18.93 0.95 13.96
CA GLU A 17 -19.76 -0.16 13.50
C GLU A 17 -19.27 -0.81 12.20
N ALA A 18 -18.50 -0.10 11.37
CA ALA A 18 -18.06 -0.62 10.07
C ALA A 18 -16.85 -1.55 10.16
N PHE A 19 -16.09 -1.52 11.26
CA PHE A 19 -14.78 -2.20 11.34
C PHE A 19 -14.63 -3.17 12.52
N GLY A 20 -15.64 -3.32 13.37
CA GLY A 20 -15.56 -4.15 14.58
C GLY A 20 -14.64 -3.56 15.65
N ASP A 21 -14.57 -4.24 16.79
CA ASP A 21 -13.61 -3.92 17.85
C ASP A 21 -12.23 -4.47 17.44
N PHE A 22 -11.42 -3.66 16.80
CA PHE A 22 -10.00 -4.00 16.65
C PHE A 22 -9.35 -3.91 18.03
N ALA A 23 -8.63 -4.96 18.41
CA ALA A 23 -7.80 -4.93 19.60
C ALA A 23 -6.87 -3.70 19.52
N SER A 24 -6.73 -2.98 20.63
CA SER A 24 -5.83 -1.83 20.70
C SER A 24 -4.42 -2.24 20.25
N PRO A 25 -3.69 -1.39 19.49
CA PRO A 25 -2.28 -1.62 19.19
C PRO A 25 -1.43 -1.94 20.43
N GLU A 26 -1.85 -1.51 21.59
CA GLU A 26 -1.21 -1.82 22.89
C GLU A 26 -1.15 -3.32 23.19
N THR A 27 -2.06 -4.12 22.64
CA THR A 27 -2.06 -5.59 22.80
C THR A 27 -1.05 -6.28 21.88
N TYR A 28 -0.74 -5.71 20.74
CA TYR A 28 0.16 -6.32 19.75
C TYR A 28 1.62 -5.87 19.90
N PHE A 29 1.82 -4.64 20.35
CA PHE A 29 3.15 -4.05 20.46
C PHE A 29 3.34 -3.55 21.88
N PRO A 30 4.02 -4.33 22.75
CA PRO A 30 4.29 -3.91 24.12
C PRO A 30 5.11 -2.62 24.14
N ARG A 31 4.81 -1.76 25.11
CA ARG A 31 5.45 -0.46 25.29
C ARG A 31 6.54 -0.57 26.34
N VAL A 32 7.70 -0.05 26.05
CA VAL A 32 8.83 -0.03 26.96
C VAL A 32 9.52 1.35 26.94
N THR A 33 10.37 1.60 27.91
CA THR A 33 11.17 2.83 27.90
C THR A 33 12.20 2.79 26.77
N PRO A 34 12.51 3.91 26.13
CA PRO A 34 13.58 3.97 25.11
C PRO A 34 14.91 3.41 25.61
N GLU A 35 15.25 3.67 26.88
CA GLU A 35 16.49 3.24 27.52
C GLU A 35 16.61 1.72 27.58
N SER A 36 15.51 0.99 27.80
CA SER A 36 15.53 -0.46 27.82
C SER A 36 15.91 -1.07 26.47
N GLU A 37 15.69 -0.30 25.40
CA GLU A 37 16.06 -0.66 24.02
C GLU A 37 17.36 0.03 23.56
N GLY A 38 18.12 0.64 24.48
CA GLY A 38 19.39 1.30 24.20
C GLY A 38 19.25 2.62 23.43
N ILE A 39 18.11 3.27 23.50
CA ILE A 39 17.83 4.58 22.90
C ILE A 39 17.66 5.61 24.00
N SER A 40 18.29 6.78 23.86
CA SER A 40 18.12 7.88 24.81
C SER A 40 16.78 8.58 24.60
N SER A 41 15.95 8.66 25.66
CA SER A 41 14.72 9.43 25.66
C SER A 41 14.95 10.92 25.47
N GLU A 42 16.09 11.44 25.95
CA GLU A 42 16.50 12.83 25.73
C GLU A 42 16.70 13.13 24.24
N LYS A 43 17.43 12.25 23.52
CA LYS A 43 17.65 12.38 22.06
C LYS A 43 16.34 12.23 21.27
N LEU A 44 15.47 11.31 21.67
CA LEU A 44 14.13 11.19 21.08
C LEU A 44 13.32 12.47 21.29
N THR A 45 13.33 13.02 22.50
CA THR A 45 12.62 14.28 22.82
C THR A 45 13.17 15.44 21.98
N GLN A 46 14.49 15.53 21.83
CA GLN A 46 15.11 16.53 20.96
C GLN A 46 14.64 16.38 19.52
N MET A 47 14.69 15.17 18.97
CA MET A 47 14.19 14.87 17.60
C MET A 47 12.72 15.28 17.43
N LEU A 48 11.85 14.97 18.40
CA LEU A 48 10.44 15.36 18.34
C LEU A 48 10.25 16.88 18.31
N ARG A 49 11.04 17.62 19.09
CA ARG A 49 11.02 19.11 19.09
C ARG A 49 11.48 19.67 17.75
N GLU A 50 12.53 19.09 17.17
CA GLU A 50 13.05 19.49 15.86
C GLU A 50 12.02 19.22 14.75
N LEU A 51 11.37 18.05 14.76
CA LEU A 51 10.30 17.72 13.83
C LEU A 51 9.10 18.66 13.97
N ALA A 52 8.70 18.98 15.20
CA ALA A 52 7.60 19.91 15.46
C ALA A 52 7.90 21.35 15.00
N ALA A 53 9.17 21.74 15.03
CA ALA A 53 9.63 23.07 14.62
C ALA A 53 9.96 23.17 13.12
N ALA A 54 10.03 22.05 12.41
CA ALA A 54 10.44 22.02 11.01
C ALA A 54 9.38 22.63 10.10
N ARG A 55 9.78 23.68 9.35
CA ARG A 55 8.84 24.46 8.49
C ARG A 55 8.46 23.76 7.19
N HIS A 56 9.19 22.70 6.81
CA HIS A 56 9.03 21.99 5.53
C HIS A 56 8.43 20.60 5.70
N THR A 57 8.07 20.22 6.94
CA THR A 57 7.41 18.96 7.27
C THR A 57 6.10 19.25 7.97
N ASP A 58 5.05 18.53 7.58
CA ASP A 58 3.77 18.51 8.28
C ASP A 58 3.61 17.14 8.92
N MET A 59 4.09 17.03 10.16
CA MET A 59 4.07 15.78 10.91
C MET A 59 2.68 15.58 11.53
N HIS A 60 2.07 14.44 11.27
CA HIS A 60 0.78 14.07 11.83
C HIS A 60 0.93 13.15 13.04
N HIS A 61 1.64 12.06 12.84
CA HIS A 61 1.84 11.03 13.84
C HIS A 61 3.21 10.38 13.65
N LEU A 62 3.83 10.01 14.75
CA LEU A 62 5.09 9.26 14.77
C LEU A 62 4.93 8.04 15.67
N LEU A 63 5.30 6.88 15.17
CA LEU A 63 5.42 5.63 15.90
C LEU A 63 6.82 5.05 15.66
N VAL A 64 7.56 4.79 16.73
CA VAL A 64 8.88 4.18 16.65
C VAL A 64 8.86 2.85 17.40
N LEU A 65 9.19 1.79 16.68
CA LEU A 65 9.33 0.44 17.23
C LEU A 65 10.81 0.02 17.15
N ARG A 66 11.26 -0.68 18.19
CA ARG A 66 12.55 -1.36 18.21
C ARG A 66 12.40 -2.73 18.85
N ASN A 67 12.94 -3.77 18.21
CA ASN A 67 12.83 -5.15 18.66
C ASN A 67 11.40 -5.61 19.01
N GLY A 68 10.39 -5.09 18.26
CA GLY A 68 8.98 -5.40 18.52
C GLY A 68 8.32 -4.60 19.64
N HIS A 69 9.05 -3.69 20.30
CA HIS A 69 8.53 -2.82 21.35
C HIS A 69 8.33 -1.39 20.86
N VAL A 70 7.21 -0.78 21.23
CA VAL A 70 6.97 0.65 21.00
C VAL A 70 7.77 1.45 22.02
N ILE A 71 8.71 2.27 21.56
CA ILE A 71 9.56 3.13 22.37
C ILE A 71 9.20 4.61 22.28
N CYS A 72 8.40 4.99 21.27
CA CYS A 72 7.87 6.34 21.11
C CYS A 72 6.60 6.31 20.27
N GLU A 73 5.59 7.03 20.73
CA GLU A 73 4.40 7.33 19.95
C GLU A 73 3.89 8.71 20.33
N CYS A 74 3.66 9.55 19.32
CA CYS A 74 3.13 10.88 19.53
C CYS A 74 2.34 11.39 18.33
N ASN A 75 1.44 12.33 18.60
CA ASN A 75 0.74 13.11 17.59
C ASN A 75 1.25 14.54 17.62
N PHE A 76 1.34 15.16 16.46
CA PHE A 76 1.71 16.57 16.32
C PHE A 76 0.44 17.41 16.13
N ALA A 77 0.29 18.51 16.88
CA ALA A 77 -0.87 19.39 16.72
C ALA A 77 -0.96 19.94 15.27
N PRO A 78 -2.17 20.02 14.68
CA PRO A 78 -3.50 19.82 15.27
C PRO A 78 -3.99 18.35 15.30
N TYR A 79 -3.15 17.39 14.89
CA TYR A 79 -3.53 15.99 14.83
C TYR A 79 -3.56 15.34 16.22
N ARG A 80 -4.38 14.32 16.36
CA ARG A 80 -4.59 13.58 17.61
C ARG A 80 -4.95 12.13 17.32
N SER A 81 -4.90 11.26 18.30
CA SER A 81 -5.37 9.87 18.21
C SER A 81 -6.83 9.81 17.75
N GLY A 82 -7.15 8.79 16.97
CA GLY A 82 -8.51 8.56 16.45
C GLY A 82 -8.87 9.38 15.21
N ILE A 83 -7.97 10.19 14.66
CA ILE A 83 -8.13 10.82 13.35
C ILE A 83 -7.58 9.87 12.30
N TRP A 84 -8.38 9.61 11.28
CA TRP A 84 -7.94 8.80 10.14
C TRP A 84 -7.03 9.61 9.23
N HIS A 85 -6.00 8.96 8.74
CA HIS A 85 -5.06 9.52 7.79
C HIS A 85 -5.12 8.75 6.48
N ALA A 86 -5.00 9.48 5.37
CA ALA A 86 -4.78 8.86 4.08
C ALA A 86 -3.39 8.18 4.08
N THR A 87 -3.37 6.89 3.84
CA THR A 87 -2.12 6.10 3.88
C THR A 87 -1.31 6.22 2.59
N TYR A 88 -1.92 6.75 1.53
CA TYR A 88 -1.28 6.85 0.22
C TYR A 88 -0.55 5.54 -0.14
N SER A 89 0.71 5.62 -0.54
CA SER A 89 1.48 4.46 -1.00
C SER A 89 1.84 3.43 0.08
N MET A 90 1.57 3.70 1.36
CA MET A 90 1.66 2.64 2.38
C MET A 90 0.72 1.46 2.10
N CYS A 91 -0.43 1.70 1.43
CA CYS A 91 -1.34 0.63 1.03
C CYS A 91 -0.69 -0.42 0.11
N LYS A 92 0.39 -0.07 -0.59
CA LYS A 92 1.12 -1.01 -1.45
C LYS A 92 1.75 -2.14 -0.64
N SER A 93 2.25 -1.84 0.56
CA SER A 93 2.77 -2.86 1.48
C SER A 93 1.67 -3.83 1.91
N ILE A 94 0.47 -3.31 2.20
CA ILE A 94 -0.69 -4.14 2.57
C ILE A 94 -1.11 -5.03 1.39
N THR A 95 -1.11 -4.50 0.16
CA THR A 95 -1.39 -5.27 -1.05
C THR A 95 -0.34 -6.37 -1.26
N GLY A 96 0.93 -6.06 -1.04
CA GLY A 96 2.02 -7.04 -1.09
C GLY A 96 1.84 -8.17 -0.07
N MET A 97 1.45 -7.84 1.16
CA MET A 97 1.11 -8.83 2.19
C MET A 97 -0.06 -9.73 1.78
N ALA A 98 -1.12 -9.14 1.21
CA ALA A 98 -2.27 -9.90 0.72
C ALA A 98 -1.88 -10.88 -0.40
N ALA A 99 -1.02 -10.46 -1.32
CA ALA A 99 -0.45 -11.36 -2.32
C ALA A 99 0.39 -12.46 -1.67
N GLY A 100 1.18 -12.14 -0.63
CA GLY A 100 1.95 -13.10 0.17
C GLY A 100 1.07 -14.16 0.84
N PHE A 101 -0.10 -13.80 1.35
CA PHE A 101 -1.06 -14.78 1.90
C PHE A 101 -1.55 -15.76 0.81
N LEU A 102 -1.91 -15.25 -0.38
CA LEU A 102 -2.32 -16.12 -1.50
C LEU A 102 -1.19 -17.07 -1.92
N ILE A 103 0.05 -16.61 -1.90
CA ILE A 103 1.22 -17.46 -2.20
C ILE A 103 1.38 -18.54 -1.13
N SER A 104 1.26 -18.19 0.14
CA SER A 104 1.33 -19.15 1.24
C SER A 104 0.20 -20.18 1.23
N GLU A 105 -0.97 -19.81 0.69
CA GLU A 105 -2.11 -20.69 0.48
C GLU A 105 -2.00 -21.54 -0.81
N GLY A 106 -0.94 -21.37 -1.59
CA GLY A 106 -0.76 -22.06 -2.88
C GLY A 106 -1.73 -21.62 -3.97
N LYS A 107 -2.35 -20.46 -3.84
CA LYS A 107 -3.33 -19.91 -4.79
C LYS A 107 -2.71 -18.95 -5.81
N LEU A 108 -1.46 -18.56 -5.61
CA LEU A 108 -0.69 -17.66 -6.46
C LEU A 108 0.78 -18.07 -6.43
N SER A 109 1.52 -17.82 -7.52
CA SER A 109 2.97 -17.99 -7.57
C SER A 109 3.64 -16.73 -8.07
N LEU A 110 4.90 -16.49 -7.64
CA LEU A 110 5.67 -15.31 -8.07
C LEU A 110 6.01 -15.34 -9.57
N ASP A 111 6.24 -16.50 -10.12
CA ASP A 111 6.59 -16.74 -11.52
C ASP A 111 5.38 -16.87 -12.44
N GLU A 112 4.16 -16.84 -11.88
CA GLU A 112 2.94 -16.95 -12.66
C GLU A 112 2.75 -15.76 -13.60
N ASN A 113 2.44 -16.06 -14.87
CA ASN A 113 2.26 -15.04 -15.88
C ASN A 113 0.95 -14.29 -15.67
N VAL A 114 1.02 -12.98 -15.58
CA VAL A 114 -0.11 -12.08 -15.33
C VAL A 114 -1.18 -12.19 -16.43
N TYR A 115 -0.76 -12.34 -17.70
CA TYR A 115 -1.70 -12.48 -18.81
C TYR A 115 -2.47 -13.80 -18.76
N ASP A 116 -1.89 -14.85 -18.20
CA ASP A 116 -2.55 -16.14 -18.01
C ASP A 116 -3.60 -16.07 -16.90
N ILE A 117 -3.35 -15.30 -15.84
CA ILE A 117 -4.32 -15.06 -14.77
C ILE A 117 -5.60 -14.43 -15.33
N PHE A 118 -5.46 -13.54 -16.29
CA PHE A 118 -6.58 -12.85 -16.95
C PHE A 118 -6.88 -13.40 -18.34
N GLU A 119 -6.69 -14.70 -18.59
CA GLU A 119 -6.85 -15.31 -19.92
C GLU A 119 -8.24 -15.08 -20.53
N LYS A 120 -9.30 -15.02 -19.71
CA LYS A 120 -10.67 -14.75 -20.15
C LYS A 120 -10.85 -13.36 -20.76
N ARG A 121 -9.93 -12.44 -20.46
CA ARG A 121 -9.94 -11.06 -20.98
C ARG A 121 -9.00 -10.88 -22.18
N ASN A 122 -8.11 -11.84 -22.42
CA ASN A 122 -7.08 -11.77 -23.45
C ASN A 122 -7.44 -12.67 -24.63
N GLY A 123 -7.40 -12.12 -25.85
CA GLY A 123 -7.49 -12.93 -27.08
C GLY A 123 -6.24 -13.80 -27.27
N LEU A 124 -6.40 -14.94 -27.93
CA LEU A 124 -5.32 -15.91 -28.17
C LEU A 124 -4.06 -15.31 -28.83
N LEU A 125 -4.25 -14.36 -29.74
CA LEU A 125 -3.14 -13.65 -30.42
C LEU A 125 -2.35 -12.74 -29.48
N GLN A 126 -3.01 -12.15 -28.49
CA GLN A 126 -2.34 -11.29 -27.51
C GLN A 126 -1.44 -12.11 -26.59
N LYS A 127 -1.81 -13.34 -26.28
CA LYS A 127 -1.03 -14.25 -25.42
C LYS A 127 0.33 -14.60 -26.02
N ILE A 128 0.43 -14.71 -27.35
CA ILE A 128 1.65 -15.12 -28.07
C ILE A 128 2.63 -13.94 -28.25
N LEU A 129 2.12 -12.73 -28.36
CA LEU A 129 2.93 -11.55 -28.69
C LEU A 129 3.42 -10.74 -27.50
N ARG A 130 3.01 -11.10 -26.26
CA ARG A 130 3.31 -10.32 -25.08
C ARG A 130 4.56 -10.83 -24.34
N PRO A 131 5.31 -9.92 -23.71
CA PRO A 131 6.45 -10.33 -22.90
C PRO A 131 5.99 -11.15 -21.69
N ASN A 132 6.90 -11.95 -21.16
CA ASN A 132 6.65 -12.69 -19.92
C ASN A 132 6.58 -11.71 -18.73
N LEU A 133 5.38 -11.29 -18.36
CA LEU A 133 5.11 -10.42 -17.23
C LEU A 133 4.62 -11.28 -16.05
N THR A 134 5.40 -11.34 -14.97
CA THR A 134 5.08 -12.17 -13.81
C THR A 134 4.54 -11.36 -12.63
N VAL A 135 3.97 -12.06 -11.64
CA VAL A 135 3.53 -11.48 -10.37
C VAL A 135 4.71 -10.81 -9.64
N GLU A 136 5.90 -11.42 -9.69
CA GLU A 136 7.13 -10.84 -9.12
C GLU A 136 7.46 -9.49 -9.75
N HIS A 137 7.30 -9.35 -11.07
CA HIS A 137 7.56 -8.08 -11.76
C HIS A 137 6.60 -6.97 -11.31
N LEU A 138 5.35 -7.30 -10.98
CA LEU A 138 4.40 -6.34 -10.40
C LEU A 138 4.81 -5.94 -8.98
N LEU A 139 5.14 -6.91 -8.12
CA LEU A 139 5.54 -6.70 -6.73
C LEU A 139 6.82 -5.87 -6.62
N THR A 140 7.76 -6.07 -7.54
CA THR A 140 9.06 -5.38 -7.57
C THR A 140 9.06 -4.11 -8.40
N MET A 141 7.91 -3.67 -8.92
CA MET A 141 7.79 -2.48 -9.80
C MET A 141 8.69 -2.56 -11.05
N LYS A 142 8.80 -3.77 -11.63
CA LYS A 142 9.62 -4.05 -12.81
C LYS A 142 8.80 -4.53 -14.01
N SER A 143 7.54 -4.12 -14.10
CA SER A 143 6.65 -4.56 -15.21
C SER A 143 7.04 -3.98 -16.57
N GLY A 144 7.67 -2.80 -16.60
CA GLY A 144 7.92 -2.05 -17.83
C GLY A 144 6.66 -1.50 -18.51
N VAL A 145 5.48 -1.71 -17.93
CA VAL A 145 4.21 -1.27 -18.51
C VAL A 145 4.12 0.26 -18.45
N GLN A 146 3.93 0.86 -19.60
CA GLN A 146 3.83 2.32 -19.76
C GLN A 146 2.43 2.79 -19.41
N PHE A 147 2.23 3.09 -18.15
CA PHE A 147 0.99 3.61 -17.64
C PHE A 147 1.26 4.88 -16.82
N ASN A 148 0.71 6.00 -17.26
CA ASN A 148 0.94 7.27 -16.59
C ASN A 148 0.16 7.33 -15.28
N GLU A 149 0.84 7.37 -14.13
CA GLU A 149 0.21 7.52 -12.81
C GLU A 149 -0.62 8.81 -12.68
N MET A 150 -0.19 9.85 -13.33
CA MET A 150 -0.85 11.16 -13.35
C MET A 150 -1.87 11.27 -14.48
N GLY A 151 -1.91 10.30 -15.38
CA GLY A 151 -2.85 10.24 -16.48
C GLY A 151 -4.25 9.84 -15.99
N VAL A 152 -5.24 10.50 -16.55
CA VAL A 152 -6.62 10.05 -16.40
C VAL A 152 -6.71 8.68 -17.04
N VAL A 153 -7.02 7.67 -16.24
CA VAL A 153 -7.40 6.36 -16.76
C VAL A 153 -8.66 6.57 -17.56
N SER A 154 -8.51 6.62 -18.88
CA SER A 154 -9.60 6.99 -19.81
C SER A 154 -10.55 5.82 -20.10
N GLY A 155 -10.79 4.96 -19.14
CA GLY A 155 -11.68 3.81 -19.31
C GLY A 155 -12.28 3.36 -17.99
N ASN A 156 -13.38 2.63 -18.09
CA ASN A 156 -14.05 2.07 -16.91
C ASN A 156 -13.40 0.75 -16.44
N ASP A 157 -12.56 0.12 -17.26
CA ASP A 157 -11.84 -1.12 -16.94
C ASP A 157 -10.33 -0.89 -16.92
N TRP A 158 -9.79 -0.74 -15.72
CA TRP A 158 -8.37 -0.48 -15.51
C TRP A 158 -7.50 -1.73 -15.68
N VAL A 159 -8.08 -2.91 -15.51
CA VAL A 159 -7.37 -4.17 -15.79
C VAL A 159 -7.10 -4.27 -17.29
N ASP A 160 -8.13 -4.08 -18.11
CA ASP A 160 -7.99 -4.10 -19.57
C ASP A 160 -7.06 -2.99 -20.05
N SER A 161 -7.14 -1.80 -19.45
CA SER A 161 -6.25 -0.68 -19.77
C SER A 161 -4.79 -1.02 -19.50
N PHE A 162 -4.49 -1.67 -18.37
CA PHE A 162 -3.15 -2.11 -18.02
C PHE A 162 -2.67 -3.22 -18.97
N LEU A 163 -3.50 -4.24 -19.17
CA LEU A 163 -3.16 -5.38 -20.01
C LEU A 163 -2.91 -4.99 -21.48
N ASN A 164 -3.49 -3.89 -21.94
CA ASN A 164 -3.33 -3.37 -23.31
C ASN A 164 -2.31 -2.23 -23.43
N ALA A 165 -1.74 -1.77 -22.34
CA ALA A 165 -0.73 -0.73 -22.36
C ALA A 165 0.58 -1.23 -22.99
N PRO A 166 1.33 -0.35 -23.69
CA PRO A 166 2.62 -0.74 -24.23
C PRO A 166 3.61 -1.07 -23.13
N VAL A 167 4.48 -2.03 -23.39
CA VAL A 167 5.57 -2.42 -22.48
C VAL A 167 6.88 -1.89 -23.05
N LYS A 168 7.66 -1.16 -22.24
CA LYS A 168 8.98 -0.64 -22.58
C LYS A 168 10.05 -1.54 -21.96
N GLY A 169 10.97 -2.01 -22.79
CA GLY A 169 12.02 -2.93 -22.33
C GLY A 169 11.50 -4.33 -22.01
N THR A 170 12.26 -5.05 -21.23
CA THR A 170 11.95 -6.41 -20.79
C THR A 170 11.45 -6.37 -19.34
N PRO A 171 10.27 -6.95 -19.01
CA PRO A 171 9.84 -7.09 -17.62
C PRO A 171 10.92 -7.78 -16.77
N GLY A 172 11.14 -7.25 -15.57
CA GLY A 172 12.18 -7.73 -14.65
C GLY A 172 13.51 -6.97 -14.71
N GLU A 173 13.82 -6.25 -15.79
CA GLU A 173 15.11 -5.56 -15.93
C GLU A 173 15.17 -4.24 -15.15
N ALA A 174 14.23 -3.32 -15.38
CA ALA A 174 14.30 -1.97 -14.86
C ALA A 174 13.20 -1.71 -13.82
N PHE A 175 13.57 -1.04 -12.73
CA PHE A 175 12.61 -0.51 -11.77
C PHE A 175 12.00 0.78 -12.31
N GLU A 176 10.67 0.82 -12.35
CA GLU A 176 9.90 2.04 -12.62
C GLU A 176 8.67 2.05 -11.72
N TYR A 177 8.62 3.03 -10.80
CA TYR A 177 7.51 3.13 -9.87
C TYR A 177 6.19 3.37 -10.62
N ASN A 178 5.22 2.47 -10.42
CA ASN A 178 3.95 2.51 -11.12
C ASN A 178 2.84 1.92 -10.23
N SER A 179 1.92 2.78 -9.77
CA SER A 179 0.81 2.38 -8.89
C SER A 179 -0.14 1.38 -9.54
N MET A 180 -0.17 1.32 -10.88
CA MET A 180 -1.01 0.35 -11.57
C MET A 180 -0.53 -1.09 -11.40
N ASN A 181 0.76 -1.31 -11.13
CA ASN A 181 1.26 -2.64 -10.73
C ASN A 181 0.54 -3.13 -9.46
N THR A 182 0.41 -2.25 -8.47
CA THR A 182 -0.27 -2.58 -7.20
C THR A 182 -1.79 -2.73 -7.39
N TYR A 183 -2.39 -1.90 -8.23
CA TYR A 183 -3.80 -2.06 -8.58
C TYR A 183 -4.05 -3.44 -9.22
N LEU A 184 -3.20 -3.85 -10.15
CA LEU A 184 -3.32 -5.15 -10.80
C LEU A 184 -3.14 -6.31 -9.82
N LEU A 185 -2.24 -6.20 -8.84
CA LEU A 185 -2.13 -7.17 -7.75
C LEU A 185 -3.44 -7.30 -6.96
N SER A 186 -4.12 -6.17 -6.67
CA SER A 186 -5.44 -6.20 -6.03
C SER A 186 -6.50 -6.88 -6.91
N ALA A 187 -6.44 -6.68 -8.22
CA ALA A 187 -7.33 -7.37 -9.16
C ALA A 187 -7.03 -8.89 -9.26
N ILE A 188 -5.75 -9.28 -9.19
CA ILE A 188 -5.33 -10.69 -9.12
C ILE A 188 -5.90 -11.35 -7.85
N ILE A 189 -5.82 -10.67 -6.71
CA ILE A 189 -6.40 -11.18 -5.46
C ILE A 189 -7.89 -11.43 -5.63
N GLN A 190 -8.62 -10.49 -6.23
CA GLN A 190 -10.04 -10.66 -6.51
C GLN A 190 -10.33 -11.81 -7.50
N GLU A 191 -9.53 -11.96 -8.55
CA GLU A 191 -9.69 -13.05 -9.53
C GLU A 191 -9.48 -14.43 -8.86
N ARG A 192 -8.52 -14.55 -7.95
CA ARG A 192 -8.17 -15.81 -7.26
C ARG A 192 -9.11 -16.17 -6.12
N THR A 193 -9.70 -15.18 -5.46
CA THR A 193 -10.52 -15.39 -4.26
C THR A 193 -12.02 -15.20 -4.49
N GLY A 194 -12.39 -14.49 -5.56
CA GLY A 194 -13.75 -14.01 -5.76
C GLY A 194 -14.16 -12.87 -4.82
N MET A 195 -13.24 -12.39 -3.98
CA MET A 195 -13.47 -11.36 -2.96
C MET A 195 -12.69 -10.09 -3.29
N LYS A 196 -13.22 -8.91 -2.94
CA LYS A 196 -12.41 -7.71 -2.95
C LYS A 196 -11.25 -7.87 -1.95
N MET A 197 -10.08 -7.32 -2.27
CA MET A 197 -8.91 -7.42 -1.41
C MET A 197 -9.19 -7.00 0.05
N VAL A 198 -9.98 -5.95 0.25
CA VAL A 198 -10.34 -5.47 1.59
C VAL A 198 -11.18 -6.52 2.37
N ASP A 199 -12.04 -7.27 1.68
CA ASP A 199 -12.85 -8.31 2.30
C ASP A 199 -12.04 -9.59 2.53
N TYR A 200 -11.07 -9.88 1.66
CA TYR A 200 -10.13 -10.98 1.82
C TYR A 200 -9.19 -10.80 3.04
N LEU A 201 -8.82 -9.55 3.34
CA LEU A 201 -7.95 -9.22 4.49
C LEU A 201 -8.69 -9.09 5.82
N ARG A 202 -10.03 -9.13 5.83
CA ARG A 202 -10.80 -9.16 7.07
C ARG A 202 -10.75 -10.55 7.67
N PRO A 203 -10.51 -10.65 9.01
CA PRO A 203 -10.60 -11.92 9.73
C PRO A 203 -12.04 -12.45 9.78
#